data_ecea3d7f3c47a9c164f57f31b2f8edf8
#
_entry.id   ecea3d7f3c47a9c164f57f31b2f8edf8
#
_cell.length_a   1.000
_cell.length_b   1.000
_cell.length_c   1.000
_cell.angle_alpha   90.00
_cell.angle_beta   90.00
_cell.angle_gamma   90.00
#
_symmetry.space_group_name_H-M   'P 1'
#
loop_
_entity.id
_entity.type
_entity.pdbx_description
1 polymer ?
#
loop_
_entity_poly.entity_id
_entity_poly.type
_entity_poly.pdbx_seq_one_letter_code
_entity_poly.pdbx_strand_id
1 'polypeptide(L)'
;MQGSVTIAICPATIISRYLLQPKSLSIHVMPEYQFVDLKTDDRLGTTIPEQSRIGVDTEFVREKTFYAQLCLIQIATESEIYCADPMGLDARNDDRAKALWQAITTPAWVLHSGRQDLEVIYQTVELMPREVFDTQVAAALLGYQPQIGYGNLVNELFGIELAKSHTRADWSQRPLPNALMEYAAEDVQYLLPAYEALSERLEKLGRLQWAVEDSMDLLNPSLYESDATQAIIRLKGATNLRGRARCAAASLAAWREREALRRNRPRQWIIRDSVLLDIAVNRPDTRQKLGATPGLAARTAARAGDQLLGILADAENEQSDYEPPQKPNEQQRAVLKKMQKQVSDAAGELGLATELLAPKKELSSALLGNRSLRIFRGWRREQVGQRLLEMLEDS
;
A
#
# COMPACT_ATOMS: atom_id res chain seq x y z
N MET A 1 -6.46 -61.68 -12.02
CA MET A 1 -6.37 -60.63 -10.95
C MET A 1 -5.46 -59.51 -11.49
N GLN A 2 -6.07 -58.48 -12.05
CA GLN A 2 -5.33 -57.31 -12.54
C GLN A 2 -5.45 -56.22 -11.48
N GLY A 3 -4.34 -55.88 -10.79
CA GLY A 3 -4.29 -54.83 -9.80
C GLY A 3 -4.06 -53.49 -10.50
N SER A 4 -5.04 -52.61 -10.41
CA SER A 4 -4.91 -51.19 -10.82
C SER A 4 -4.06 -50.45 -9.78
N VAL A 5 -2.89 -49.96 -10.19
CA VAL A 5 -2.08 -49.05 -9.41
C VAL A 5 -2.57 -47.63 -9.72
N THR A 6 -3.30 -47.02 -8.80
CA THR A 6 -3.66 -45.60 -8.86
C THR A 6 -2.46 -44.80 -8.35
N ILE A 7 -1.73 -44.16 -9.27
CA ILE A 7 -0.66 -43.22 -8.93
C ILE A 7 -1.32 -41.90 -8.52
N ALA A 8 -1.30 -41.60 -7.23
CA ALA A 8 -1.67 -40.29 -6.72
C ALA A 8 -0.62 -39.26 -7.16
N ILE A 9 -0.97 -38.41 -8.10
CA ILE A 9 -0.10 -37.31 -8.55
C ILE A 9 -0.15 -36.22 -7.47
N CYS A 10 1.00 -35.96 -6.83
CA CYS A 10 1.15 -34.91 -5.82
C CYS A 10 0.89 -33.53 -6.46
N PRO A 11 0.08 -32.64 -5.86
CA PRO A 11 -0.22 -31.29 -6.40
C PRO A 11 1.02 -30.43 -6.68
N ALA A 12 2.09 -30.61 -5.90
CA ALA A 12 3.37 -29.90 -6.12
C ALA A 12 4.01 -30.17 -7.51
N THR A 13 3.71 -31.31 -8.13
CA THR A 13 4.23 -31.67 -9.44
C THR A 13 3.48 -30.95 -10.59
N ILE A 14 2.26 -30.53 -10.38
CA ILE A 14 1.45 -29.81 -11.35
C ILE A 14 1.93 -28.35 -11.46
N ILE A 15 2.21 -27.72 -10.33
CA ILE A 15 2.69 -26.31 -10.29
C ILE A 15 4.05 -26.18 -10.98
N SER A 16 4.97 -27.14 -10.78
CA SER A 16 6.29 -27.17 -11.43
C SER A 16 6.20 -27.27 -12.97
N ARG A 17 5.15 -27.86 -13.53
CA ARG A 17 4.98 -28.02 -14.99
C ARG A 17 4.52 -26.73 -15.70
N TYR A 18 3.82 -25.82 -14.99
CA TYR A 18 3.37 -24.53 -15.55
C TYR A 18 4.42 -23.43 -15.45
N LEU A 19 5.46 -23.60 -14.61
CA LEU A 19 6.56 -22.65 -14.44
C LEU A 19 7.71 -22.86 -15.44
N LEU A 20 7.75 -23.98 -16.20
CA LEU A 20 8.85 -24.34 -17.06
C LEU A 20 8.46 -24.37 -18.56
N GLN A 21 8.05 -23.22 -19.12
CA GLN A 21 8.21 -23.02 -20.54
C GLN A 21 9.62 -22.49 -20.82
N PRO A 22 10.33 -22.97 -21.87
CA PRO A 22 11.67 -22.46 -22.18
C PRO A 22 11.59 -20.97 -22.48
N LYS A 23 12.32 -20.16 -21.71
CA LYS A 23 12.50 -18.74 -21.95
C LYS A 23 13.13 -18.57 -23.33
N SER A 24 12.39 -18.05 -24.31
CA SER A 24 13.04 -17.50 -25.51
C SER A 24 13.80 -16.26 -25.02
N LEU A 25 15.10 -16.20 -25.26
CA LEU A 25 15.90 -14.99 -25.02
C LEU A 25 15.33 -13.89 -25.93
N SER A 26 14.50 -13.04 -25.36
CA SER A 26 14.01 -11.83 -26.03
C SER A 26 15.07 -10.74 -25.87
N ILE A 27 15.41 -10.06 -26.94
CA ILE A 27 16.32 -8.92 -26.88
C ILE A 27 15.54 -7.80 -26.19
N HIS A 28 16.11 -7.27 -25.11
CA HIS A 28 15.58 -6.06 -24.48
C HIS A 28 15.74 -4.89 -25.44
N VAL A 29 14.62 -4.23 -25.76
CA VAL A 29 14.59 -3.01 -26.58
C VAL A 29 14.12 -1.87 -25.70
N MET A 30 14.92 -0.80 -25.66
CA MET A 30 14.52 0.42 -24.93
C MET A 30 13.21 0.95 -25.49
N PRO A 31 12.25 1.33 -24.64
CA PRO A 31 10.95 1.79 -25.10
C PRO A 31 11.06 3.17 -25.78
N GLU A 32 10.34 3.32 -26.88
CA GLU A 32 10.01 4.65 -27.37
C GLU A 32 8.93 5.25 -26.48
N TYR A 33 9.08 6.52 -26.09
CA TYR A 33 8.10 7.20 -25.25
C TYR A 33 7.85 8.64 -25.73
N GLN A 34 6.68 9.16 -25.40
CA GLN A 34 6.30 10.54 -25.65
C GLN A 34 6.28 11.31 -24.33
N PHE A 35 7.02 12.42 -24.26
CA PHE A 35 6.91 13.36 -23.15
C PHE A 35 5.68 14.26 -23.34
N VAL A 36 4.89 14.43 -22.26
CA VAL A 36 3.67 15.25 -22.25
C VAL A 36 3.69 16.19 -21.05
N ASP A 37 3.78 17.50 -21.28
CA ASP A 37 3.59 18.49 -20.22
C ASP A 37 2.09 18.72 -20.01
N LEU A 38 1.53 18.20 -18.91
CA LEU A 38 0.09 18.26 -18.62
C LEU A 38 -0.44 19.69 -18.42
N LYS A 39 0.42 20.70 -18.29
CA LYS A 39 -0.01 22.11 -18.22
C LYS A 39 -0.40 22.67 -19.59
N THR A 40 0.21 22.16 -20.65
CA THR A 40 0.12 22.75 -22.00
C THR A 40 -0.40 21.78 -23.05
N ASP A 41 -0.46 20.50 -22.76
CA ASP A 41 -0.82 19.44 -23.70
C ASP A 41 -1.98 18.60 -23.19
N ASP A 42 -3.09 18.58 -23.94
CA ASP A 42 -4.34 17.89 -23.59
C ASP A 42 -4.52 16.55 -24.30
N ARG A 43 -3.52 16.09 -25.09
CA ARG A 43 -3.68 14.85 -25.88
C ARG A 43 -4.12 13.64 -25.07
N LEU A 44 -3.66 13.49 -23.83
CA LEU A 44 -4.06 12.39 -22.96
C LEU A 44 -5.57 12.43 -22.62
N GLY A 45 -6.15 13.63 -22.59
CA GLY A 45 -7.60 13.79 -22.34
C GLY A 45 -8.50 13.16 -23.39
N THR A 46 -7.99 12.95 -24.61
CA THR A 46 -8.70 12.29 -25.71
C THR A 46 -8.23 10.87 -25.95
N THR A 47 -6.94 10.62 -25.89
CA THR A 47 -6.33 9.31 -26.22
C THR A 47 -6.60 8.25 -25.16
N ILE A 48 -6.51 8.63 -23.87
CA ILE A 48 -6.59 7.66 -22.77
C ILE A 48 -8.01 7.12 -22.54
N PRO A 49 -9.09 7.90 -22.58
CA PRO A 49 -10.44 7.37 -22.38
C PRO A 49 -10.90 6.33 -23.42
N GLU A 50 -10.25 6.27 -24.58
CA GLU A 50 -10.54 5.29 -25.62
C GLU A 50 -9.96 3.90 -25.30
N GLN A 51 -9.04 3.83 -24.33
CA GLN A 51 -8.43 2.58 -23.92
C GLN A 51 -9.34 1.83 -22.95
N SER A 52 -9.39 0.51 -23.08
CA SER A 52 -10.05 -0.35 -22.08
C SER A 52 -9.21 -0.46 -20.80
N ARG A 53 -7.89 -0.46 -20.94
CA ARG A 53 -6.89 -0.64 -19.88
C ARG A 53 -5.60 0.07 -20.24
N ILE A 54 -4.90 0.56 -19.20
CA ILE A 54 -3.57 1.17 -19.32
C ILE A 54 -2.64 0.62 -18.26
N GLY A 55 -1.34 0.54 -18.57
CA GLY A 55 -0.28 0.35 -17.56
C GLY A 55 0.06 1.69 -16.94
N VAL A 56 0.20 1.76 -15.62
CA VAL A 56 0.50 3.01 -14.92
C VAL A 56 1.56 2.80 -13.86
N ASP A 57 2.47 3.76 -13.74
CA ASP A 57 3.42 3.90 -12.65
C ASP A 57 3.60 5.38 -12.31
N THR A 58 4.18 5.72 -11.15
CA THR A 58 4.38 7.11 -10.74
C THR A 58 5.73 7.33 -10.10
N GLU A 59 6.30 8.52 -10.37
CA GLU A 59 7.46 8.98 -9.66
C GLU A 59 7.14 10.21 -8.82
N PHE A 60 7.59 10.21 -7.58
CA PHE A 60 7.26 11.24 -6.61
C PHE A 60 8.39 11.51 -5.60
N VAL A 61 8.36 12.66 -4.95
CA VAL A 61 9.25 13.00 -3.85
C VAL A 61 8.48 13.20 -2.54
N ARG A 62 8.99 12.62 -1.43
CA ARG A 62 8.40 12.77 -0.08
C ARG A 62 9.50 12.94 0.97
N GLU A 63 10.18 14.08 0.96
CA GLU A 63 11.27 14.34 1.91
C GLU A 63 10.89 15.40 2.96
N LYS A 64 10.32 16.52 2.51
CA LYS A 64 10.08 17.73 3.31
C LYS A 64 8.59 18.02 3.53
N THR A 65 7.73 17.17 3.00
CA THR A 65 6.27 17.33 2.99
C THR A 65 5.58 16.16 3.68
N PHE A 66 4.34 16.37 4.12
CA PHE A 66 3.47 15.31 4.59
C PHE A 66 2.96 14.46 3.43
N TYR A 67 2.45 15.13 2.41
CA TYR A 67 2.02 14.51 1.17
C TYR A 67 3.20 14.30 0.23
N ALA A 68 3.18 13.22 -0.51
CA ALA A 68 4.09 13.06 -1.64
C ALA A 68 3.76 14.11 -2.71
N GLN A 69 4.80 14.62 -3.36
CA GLN A 69 4.65 15.46 -4.54
C GLN A 69 4.78 14.57 -5.77
N LEU A 70 3.69 14.41 -6.51
CA LEU A 70 3.72 13.72 -7.81
C LEU A 70 4.61 14.51 -8.78
N CYS A 71 5.58 13.83 -9.37
CA CYS A 71 6.56 14.44 -10.26
C CYS A 71 6.46 13.94 -11.71
N LEU A 72 6.06 12.67 -11.89
CA LEU A 72 5.85 12.07 -13.20
C LEU A 72 4.78 11.00 -13.09
N ILE A 73 3.97 10.83 -14.12
CA ILE A 73 3.11 9.66 -14.31
C ILE A 73 3.47 9.01 -15.65
N GLN A 74 3.74 7.73 -15.61
CA GLN A 74 3.97 6.93 -16.78
C GLN A 74 2.69 6.20 -17.15
N ILE A 75 2.36 6.20 -18.43
CA ILE A 75 1.15 5.56 -18.97
C ILE A 75 1.53 4.74 -20.20
N ALA A 76 1.33 3.43 -20.14
CA ALA A 76 1.45 2.54 -21.29
C ALA A 76 0.05 2.19 -21.82
N THR A 77 -0.15 2.39 -23.11
CA THR A 77 -1.26 1.84 -23.90
C THR A 77 -0.78 0.60 -24.67
N GLU A 78 -1.64 0.00 -25.48
CA GLU A 78 -1.23 -1.13 -26.34
C GLU A 78 -0.16 -0.72 -27.39
N SER A 79 -0.10 0.57 -27.76
CA SER A 79 0.74 1.04 -28.87
C SER A 79 1.78 2.08 -28.46
N GLU A 80 1.62 2.78 -27.34
CA GLU A 80 2.42 3.95 -27.02
C GLU A 80 2.69 4.03 -25.50
N ILE A 81 3.81 4.66 -25.16
CA ILE A 81 4.17 4.99 -23.77
C ILE A 81 4.25 6.50 -23.65
N TYR A 82 3.61 7.04 -22.64
CA TYR A 82 3.63 8.45 -22.28
C TYR A 82 4.30 8.64 -20.93
N CYS A 83 5.24 9.59 -20.88
CA CYS A 83 5.81 10.11 -19.64
C CYS A 83 5.25 11.52 -19.44
N ALA A 84 4.25 11.64 -18.56
CA ALA A 84 3.49 12.86 -18.40
C ALA A 84 3.92 13.63 -17.15
N ASP A 85 4.22 14.91 -17.32
CA ASP A 85 4.66 15.84 -16.27
C ASP A 85 3.47 16.59 -15.67
N PRO A 86 3.05 16.28 -14.42
CA PRO A 86 1.96 16.97 -13.73
C PRO A 86 2.44 18.19 -12.94
N MET A 87 3.74 18.47 -12.88
CA MET A 87 4.28 19.49 -12.00
C MET A 87 3.79 20.91 -12.35
N GLY A 88 3.20 21.57 -11.35
CA GLY A 88 2.63 22.91 -11.52
C GLY A 88 1.21 22.93 -12.10
N LEU A 89 0.60 21.76 -12.33
CA LEU A 89 -0.84 21.65 -12.64
C LEU A 89 -1.65 21.71 -11.33
N ASP A 90 -2.61 22.61 -11.25
CA ASP A 90 -3.54 22.69 -10.11
C ASP A 90 -4.72 21.74 -10.34
N ALA A 91 -4.49 20.48 -9.98
CA ALA A 91 -5.46 19.41 -10.21
C ALA A 91 -6.79 19.59 -9.45
N ARG A 92 -6.83 20.44 -8.43
CA ARG A 92 -8.02 20.61 -7.57
C ARG A 92 -8.86 21.84 -7.92
N ASN A 93 -8.25 22.89 -8.41
CA ASN A 93 -8.94 24.16 -8.65
C ASN A 93 -9.08 24.52 -10.14
N ASP A 94 -8.33 23.84 -11.02
CA ASP A 94 -8.42 24.04 -12.48
C ASP A 94 -9.34 22.98 -13.10
N ASP A 95 -10.42 23.43 -13.74
CA ASP A 95 -11.41 22.54 -14.35
C ASP A 95 -10.86 21.76 -15.55
N ARG A 96 -9.91 22.33 -16.30
CA ARG A 96 -9.17 21.61 -17.35
C ARG A 96 -8.35 20.46 -16.75
N ALA A 97 -7.63 20.74 -15.68
CA ALA A 97 -6.85 19.73 -14.96
C ALA A 97 -7.74 18.61 -14.42
N LYS A 98 -8.88 18.95 -13.84
CA LYS A 98 -9.87 17.95 -13.37
C LYS A 98 -10.36 17.07 -14.50
N ALA A 99 -10.73 17.66 -15.64
CA ALA A 99 -11.20 16.90 -16.81
C ALA A 99 -10.11 15.95 -17.33
N LEU A 100 -8.86 16.41 -17.38
CA LEU A 100 -7.71 15.59 -17.76
C LEU A 100 -7.49 14.41 -16.83
N TRP A 101 -7.54 14.62 -15.52
CA TRP A 101 -7.40 13.55 -14.54
C TRP A 101 -8.58 12.58 -14.55
N GLN A 102 -9.80 13.05 -14.79
CA GLN A 102 -10.96 12.18 -15.01
C GLN A 102 -10.75 11.29 -16.24
N ALA A 103 -10.22 11.85 -17.33
CA ALA A 103 -9.88 11.08 -18.51
C ALA A 103 -8.82 10.01 -18.23
N ILE A 104 -7.73 10.34 -17.52
CA ILE A 104 -6.67 9.41 -17.16
C ILE A 104 -7.17 8.29 -16.24
N THR A 105 -8.11 8.57 -15.34
CA THR A 105 -8.67 7.59 -14.40
C THR A 105 -9.86 6.78 -14.96
N THR A 106 -10.29 7.05 -16.19
CA THR A 106 -11.43 6.34 -16.83
C THR A 106 -11.13 4.88 -17.16
N PRO A 107 -9.97 4.50 -17.76
CA PRO A 107 -9.65 3.10 -18.02
C PRO A 107 -9.35 2.30 -16.75
N ALA A 108 -9.36 0.97 -16.87
CA ALA A 108 -8.77 0.12 -15.84
C ALA A 108 -7.23 0.30 -15.80
N TRP A 109 -6.63 0.35 -14.61
CA TRP A 109 -5.19 0.48 -14.43
C TRP A 109 -4.53 -0.86 -14.12
N VAL A 110 -3.42 -1.13 -14.79
CA VAL A 110 -2.49 -2.20 -14.44
C VAL A 110 -1.28 -1.57 -13.76
N LEU A 111 -0.99 -2.03 -12.55
CA LEU A 111 0.06 -1.53 -11.68
C LEU A 111 0.99 -2.68 -11.26
N HIS A 112 2.14 -2.34 -10.69
CA HIS A 112 2.98 -3.30 -9.99
C HIS A 112 3.31 -2.78 -8.59
N SER A 113 2.76 -3.43 -7.54
CA SER A 113 2.89 -2.95 -6.15
C SER A 113 2.31 -1.53 -5.96
N GLY A 114 1.19 -1.23 -6.63
CA GLY A 114 0.64 0.10 -6.92
C GLY A 114 0.02 0.84 -5.74
N ARG A 115 0.21 0.37 -4.49
CA ARG A 115 -0.39 1.03 -3.32
C ARG A 115 0.12 2.46 -3.11
N GLN A 116 1.41 2.71 -3.36
CA GLN A 116 1.98 4.05 -3.19
C GLN A 116 1.58 4.98 -4.33
N ASP A 117 1.47 4.46 -5.55
CA ASP A 117 1.01 5.19 -6.72
C ASP A 117 -0.43 5.66 -6.53
N LEU A 118 -1.32 4.78 -6.12
CA LEU A 118 -2.70 5.11 -5.79
C LEU A 118 -2.79 6.12 -4.62
N GLU A 119 -1.92 6.00 -3.60
CA GLU A 119 -1.84 7.00 -2.52
C GLU A 119 -1.49 8.38 -3.06
N VAL A 120 -0.46 8.48 -3.90
CA VAL A 120 0.02 9.75 -4.45
C VAL A 120 -1.02 10.38 -5.38
N ILE A 121 -1.64 9.57 -6.25
CA ILE A 121 -2.71 10.03 -7.14
C ILE A 121 -3.90 10.52 -6.31
N TYR A 122 -4.41 9.72 -5.37
CA TYR A 122 -5.54 10.10 -4.53
C TYR A 122 -5.26 11.38 -3.73
N GLN A 123 -4.07 11.51 -3.15
CA GLN A 123 -3.67 12.71 -2.42
C GLN A 123 -3.51 13.95 -3.33
N THR A 124 -3.21 13.77 -4.61
CA THR A 124 -3.03 14.87 -5.57
C THR A 124 -4.37 15.34 -6.15
N VAL A 125 -5.22 14.42 -6.58
CA VAL A 125 -6.40 14.74 -7.40
C VAL A 125 -7.73 14.32 -6.77
N GLU A 126 -7.74 13.57 -5.67
CA GLU A 126 -8.93 12.99 -5.01
C GLU A 126 -9.76 12.08 -5.95
N LEU A 127 -9.12 11.52 -6.95
CA LEU A 127 -9.72 10.57 -7.88
C LEU A 127 -9.01 9.22 -7.78
N MET A 128 -9.73 8.16 -8.13
CA MET A 128 -9.22 6.81 -8.27
C MET A 128 -9.61 6.24 -9.63
N PRO A 129 -8.82 5.36 -10.22
CA PRO A 129 -9.25 4.62 -11.39
C PRO A 129 -10.47 3.76 -11.06
N ARG A 130 -11.25 3.45 -12.09
CA ARG A 130 -12.45 2.64 -11.94
C ARG A 130 -12.16 1.20 -11.52
N GLU A 131 -11.08 0.65 -12.04
CA GLU A 131 -10.63 -0.72 -11.77
C GLU A 131 -9.11 -0.74 -11.71
N VAL A 132 -8.55 -1.63 -10.90
CA VAL A 132 -7.11 -1.87 -10.85
C VAL A 132 -6.81 -3.36 -10.89
N PHE A 133 -5.67 -3.69 -11.48
CA PHE A 133 -5.06 -5.00 -11.43
C PHE A 133 -3.59 -4.83 -11.02
N ASP A 134 -3.22 -5.37 -9.86
CA ASP A 134 -1.84 -5.32 -9.37
C ASP A 134 -1.11 -6.60 -9.77
N THR A 135 -0.11 -6.47 -10.63
CA THR A 135 0.67 -7.61 -11.14
C THR A 135 1.50 -8.30 -10.07
N GLN A 136 1.87 -7.61 -8.98
CA GLN A 136 2.55 -8.23 -7.82
C GLN A 136 1.58 -9.13 -7.05
N VAL A 137 0.35 -8.67 -6.82
CA VAL A 137 -0.74 -9.45 -6.19
C VAL A 137 -1.04 -10.69 -7.05
N ALA A 138 -1.20 -10.50 -8.35
CA ALA A 138 -1.48 -11.58 -9.29
C ALA A 138 -0.36 -12.64 -9.32
N ALA A 139 0.89 -12.21 -9.39
CA ALA A 139 2.05 -13.10 -9.35
C ALA A 139 2.11 -13.90 -8.04
N ALA A 140 1.83 -13.28 -6.90
CA ALA A 140 1.82 -13.95 -5.61
C ALA A 140 0.77 -15.08 -5.56
N LEU A 141 -0.40 -14.91 -6.19
CA LEU A 141 -1.45 -15.93 -6.31
C LEU A 141 -1.12 -17.06 -7.28
N LEU A 142 -0.07 -16.91 -8.09
CA LEU A 142 0.54 -17.98 -8.90
C LEU A 142 1.68 -18.70 -8.18
N GLY A 143 2.03 -18.31 -6.94
CA GLY A 143 3.10 -18.92 -6.14
C GLY A 143 4.47 -18.24 -6.29
N TYR A 144 4.56 -17.10 -6.98
CA TYR A 144 5.77 -16.27 -6.93
C TYR A 144 5.94 -15.66 -5.54
N GLN A 145 7.14 -15.13 -5.25
CA GLN A 145 7.37 -14.42 -3.99
C GLN A 145 6.35 -13.29 -3.81
N PRO A 146 5.71 -13.14 -2.62
CA PRO A 146 4.63 -12.17 -2.41
C PRO A 146 5.02 -10.70 -2.69
N GLN A 147 6.32 -10.38 -2.64
CA GLN A 147 6.87 -9.06 -2.91
C GLN A 147 7.89 -9.12 -4.05
N ILE A 148 7.61 -9.92 -5.09
CA ILE A 148 8.45 -9.94 -6.28
C ILE A 148 8.50 -8.53 -6.87
N GLY A 149 9.71 -8.01 -7.14
CA GLY A 149 9.85 -6.71 -7.81
C GLY A 149 9.57 -6.79 -9.29
N TYR A 150 9.19 -5.66 -9.90
CA TYR A 150 8.79 -5.57 -11.31
C TYR A 150 9.81 -6.18 -12.28
N GLY A 151 11.08 -5.75 -12.19
CA GLY A 151 12.13 -6.31 -13.06
C GLY A 151 12.30 -7.83 -12.93
N ASN A 152 12.19 -8.37 -11.71
CA ASN A 152 12.23 -9.80 -11.49
C ASN A 152 11.01 -10.51 -12.10
N LEU A 153 9.82 -9.90 -11.98
CA LEU A 153 8.60 -10.45 -12.60
C LEU A 153 8.71 -10.47 -14.13
N VAL A 154 9.18 -9.37 -14.72
CA VAL A 154 9.43 -9.28 -16.17
C VAL A 154 10.43 -10.34 -16.63
N ASN A 155 11.51 -10.54 -15.88
CA ASN A 155 12.47 -11.61 -16.17
C ASN A 155 11.84 -13.00 -16.05
N GLU A 156 11.02 -13.26 -15.03
CA GLU A 156 10.33 -14.54 -14.85
C GLU A 156 9.30 -14.82 -15.94
N LEU A 157 8.59 -13.80 -16.41
CA LEU A 157 7.56 -13.96 -17.44
C LEU A 157 8.14 -14.03 -18.86
N PHE A 158 9.13 -13.19 -19.16
CA PHE A 158 9.57 -12.92 -20.53
C PHE A 158 11.05 -13.22 -20.79
N GLY A 159 11.87 -13.47 -19.76
CA GLY A 159 13.32 -13.65 -19.88
C GLY A 159 14.09 -12.36 -20.16
N ILE A 160 13.49 -11.21 -19.90
CA ILE A 160 14.07 -9.89 -20.16
C ILE A 160 14.66 -9.33 -18.85
N GLU A 161 15.91 -8.85 -18.90
CA GLU A 161 16.55 -8.14 -17.80
C GLU A 161 16.39 -6.65 -18.02
N LEU A 162 15.67 -5.97 -17.09
CA LEU A 162 15.52 -4.53 -17.08
C LEU A 162 16.76 -3.84 -16.48
N ALA A 163 16.97 -2.58 -16.83
CA ALA A 163 18.05 -1.77 -16.25
C ALA A 163 17.89 -1.65 -14.73
N LYS A 164 19.00 -1.44 -14.00
CA LYS A 164 18.95 -1.27 -12.55
C LYS A 164 18.26 0.05 -12.19
N SER A 165 17.36 -0.01 -11.19
CA SER A 165 16.54 1.10 -10.75
C SER A 165 17.33 2.35 -10.31
N HIS A 166 16.78 3.54 -10.60
CA HIS A 166 17.23 4.86 -10.14
C HIS A 166 16.49 5.31 -8.86
N THR A 167 16.35 4.43 -7.87
CA THR A 167 15.53 4.60 -6.65
C THR A 167 15.83 5.85 -5.79
N ARG A 168 16.88 6.60 -6.08
CA ARG A 168 17.29 7.81 -5.33
C ARG A 168 17.42 9.05 -6.21
N ALA A 169 16.77 9.06 -7.38
CA ALA A 169 16.79 10.23 -8.26
C ALA A 169 15.94 11.36 -7.68
N ASP A 170 16.34 12.60 -7.93
CA ASP A 170 15.49 13.76 -7.66
C ASP A 170 14.50 13.96 -8.83
N TRP A 171 13.33 13.37 -8.69
CA TRP A 171 12.26 13.47 -9.69
C TRP A 171 11.65 14.86 -9.81
N SER A 172 11.93 15.76 -8.86
CA SER A 172 11.43 17.13 -8.90
C SER A 172 12.28 18.08 -9.79
N GLN A 173 13.48 17.65 -10.20
CA GLN A 173 14.33 18.47 -11.08
C GLN A 173 13.70 18.63 -12.47
N ARG A 174 13.96 19.79 -13.09
CA ARG A 174 13.56 20.06 -14.50
C ARG A 174 14.69 20.75 -15.24
N PRO A 175 14.97 20.37 -16.52
CA PRO A 175 14.39 19.18 -17.21
C PRO A 175 14.85 17.87 -16.57
N LEU A 176 14.04 16.81 -16.70
CA LEU A 176 14.45 15.46 -16.31
C LEU A 176 15.54 14.95 -17.26
N PRO A 177 16.61 14.31 -16.75
CA PRO A 177 17.61 13.66 -17.60
C PRO A 177 16.99 12.53 -18.43
N ASN A 178 17.49 12.34 -19.67
CA ASN A 178 16.99 11.27 -20.55
C ASN A 178 17.06 9.89 -19.90
N ALA A 179 18.14 9.57 -19.19
CA ALA A 179 18.28 8.29 -18.50
C ALA A 179 17.16 8.02 -17.46
N LEU A 180 16.63 9.07 -16.80
CA LEU A 180 15.49 8.94 -15.89
C LEU A 180 14.19 8.77 -16.67
N MET A 181 14.05 9.41 -17.81
CA MET A 181 12.88 9.27 -18.68
C MET A 181 12.81 7.87 -19.31
N GLU A 182 13.95 7.35 -19.75
CA GLU A 182 14.07 5.98 -20.27
C GLU A 182 13.73 4.96 -19.20
N TYR A 183 14.26 5.12 -17.99
CA TYR A 183 13.92 4.28 -16.84
C TYR A 183 12.41 4.32 -16.54
N ALA A 184 11.83 5.50 -16.45
CA ALA A 184 10.40 5.68 -16.18
C ALA A 184 9.50 5.03 -17.26
N ALA A 185 9.90 5.12 -18.53
CA ALA A 185 9.18 4.46 -19.61
C ALA A 185 9.29 2.91 -19.53
N GLU A 186 10.44 2.40 -19.08
CA GLU A 186 10.68 0.97 -18.89
C GLU A 186 9.78 0.37 -17.78
N ASP A 187 9.49 1.14 -16.71
CA ASP A 187 8.68 0.69 -15.57
C ASP A 187 7.20 0.39 -15.94
N VAL A 188 6.72 0.89 -17.08
CA VAL A 188 5.35 0.59 -17.57
C VAL A 188 5.33 -0.30 -18.81
N GLN A 189 6.45 -0.46 -19.50
CA GLN A 189 6.52 -1.14 -20.81
C GLN A 189 5.91 -2.54 -20.83
N TYR A 190 6.10 -3.28 -19.75
CA TYR A 190 5.67 -4.69 -19.66
C TYR A 190 4.45 -4.90 -18.77
N LEU A 191 3.78 -3.84 -18.28
CA LEU A 191 2.62 -4.00 -17.40
C LEU A 191 1.44 -4.67 -18.10
N LEU A 192 1.09 -4.22 -19.30
CA LEU A 192 -0.02 -4.81 -20.07
C LEU A 192 0.30 -6.25 -20.52
N PRO A 193 1.47 -6.55 -21.12
CA PRO A 193 1.87 -7.94 -21.37
C PRO A 193 1.88 -8.83 -20.13
N ALA A 194 2.33 -8.30 -18.97
CA ALA A 194 2.32 -9.04 -17.71
C ALA A 194 0.88 -9.32 -17.23
N TYR A 195 -0.03 -8.35 -17.36
CA TYR A 195 -1.44 -8.54 -17.08
C TYR A 195 -2.02 -9.71 -17.88
N GLU A 196 -1.79 -9.77 -19.18
CA GLU A 196 -2.29 -10.84 -20.03
C GLU A 196 -1.73 -12.21 -19.63
N ALA A 197 -0.39 -12.29 -19.48
CA ALA A 197 0.27 -13.53 -19.12
C ALA A 197 -0.14 -14.06 -17.74
N LEU A 198 -0.31 -13.16 -16.74
CA LEU A 198 -0.73 -13.52 -15.40
C LEU A 198 -2.21 -13.89 -15.36
N SER A 199 -3.07 -13.14 -16.05
CA SER A 199 -4.51 -13.39 -16.10
C SER A 199 -4.82 -14.74 -16.73
N GLU A 200 -4.18 -15.09 -17.85
CA GLU A 200 -4.33 -16.39 -18.50
C GLU A 200 -3.95 -17.56 -17.56
N ARG A 201 -2.83 -17.41 -16.83
CA ARG A 201 -2.37 -18.45 -15.88
C ARG A 201 -3.30 -18.56 -14.67
N LEU A 202 -3.77 -17.43 -14.14
CA LEU A 202 -4.71 -17.38 -13.01
C LEU A 202 -6.07 -17.98 -13.40
N GLU A 203 -6.56 -17.72 -14.60
CA GLU A 203 -7.81 -18.28 -15.10
C GLU A 203 -7.75 -19.80 -15.19
N LYS A 204 -6.65 -20.37 -15.71
CA LYS A 204 -6.42 -21.82 -15.73
C LYS A 204 -6.43 -22.47 -14.35
N LEU A 205 -6.10 -21.72 -13.31
CA LEU A 205 -6.13 -22.18 -11.91
C LEU A 205 -7.44 -21.83 -11.20
N GLY A 206 -8.37 -21.13 -11.85
CA GLY A 206 -9.61 -20.60 -11.22
C GLY A 206 -9.36 -19.51 -10.19
N ARG A 207 -8.24 -18.78 -10.29
CA ARG A 207 -7.80 -17.75 -9.30
C ARG A 207 -7.85 -16.32 -9.82
N LEU A 208 -8.27 -16.09 -11.07
CA LEU A 208 -8.30 -14.75 -11.62
C LEU A 208 -9.17 -13.81 -10.80
N GLN A 209 -10.35 -14.29 -10.36
CA GLN A 209 -11.24 -13.50 -9.51
C GLN A 209 -10.62 -13.14 -8.16
N TRP A 210 -9.73 -13.98 -7.60
CA TRP A 210 -8.99 -13.67 -6.38
C TRP A 210 -8.03 -12.48 -6.57
N ALA A 211 -7.34 -12.47 -7.71
CA ALA A 211 -6.44 -11.36 -8.05
C ALA A 211 -7.19 -10.06 -8.27
N VAL A 212 -8.35 -10.12 -8.93
CA VAL A 212 -9.23 -8.95 -9.11
C VAL A 212 -9.72 -8.44 -7.75
N GLU A 213 -10.24 -9.31 -6.89
CA GLU A 213 -10.73 -8.95 -5.55
C GLU A 213 -9.64 -8.27 -4.71
N ASP A 214 -8.46 -8.88 -4.62
CA ASP A 214 -7.34 -8.34 -3.85
C ASP A 214 -6.79 -7.03 -4.42
N SER A 215 -6.79 -6.88 -5.75
CA SER A 215 -6.39 -5.64 -6.41
C SER A 215 -7.41 -4.52 -6.16
N MET A 216 -8.71 -4.82 -6.25
CA MET A 216 -9.78 -3.84 -6.01
C MET A 216 -9.82 -3.36 -4.55
N ASP A 217 -9.35 -4.16 -3.58
CA ASP A 217 -9.18 -3.72 -2.20
C ASP A 217 -8.24 -2.49 -2.09
N LEU A 218 -7.32 -2.30 -3.04
CA LEU A 218 -6.44 -1.13 -3.10
C LEU A 218 -7.21 0.17 -3.45
N LEU A 219 -8.40 0.10 -4.01
CA LEU A 219 -9.22 1.29 -4.31
C LEU A 219 -9.99 1.84 -3.11
N ASN A 220 -9.84 1.24 -1.93
CA ASN A 220 -10.49 1.74 -0.72
C ASN A 220 -9.82 3.05 -0.26
N PRO A 221 -10.51 4.22 -0.32
CA PRO A 221 -9.93 5.51 0.04
C PRO A 221 -9.40 5.57 1.48
N SER A 222 -10.00 4.80 2.40
CA SER A 222 -9.56 4.76 3.80
C SER A 222 -8.11 4.29 3.99
N LEU A 223 -7.51 3.63 2.99
CA LEU A 223 -6.09 3.25 2.99
C LEU A 223 -5.16 4.46 2.84
N TYR A 224 -5.66 5.56 2.28
CA TYR A 224 -4.90 6.74 1.85
C TYR A 224 -5.26 7.99 2.64
N GLU A 225 -6.38 7.96 3.34
CA GLU A 225 -6.81 9.01 4.25
C GLU A 225 -6.06 8.95 5.58
N SER A 226 -5.77 10.11 6.11
CA SER A 226 -5.12 10.19 7.42
C SER A 226 -6.15 10.50 8.49
N ASP A 227 -6.58 9.47 9.21
CA ASP A 227 -7.41 9.65 10.41
C ASP A 227 -6.55 10.11 11.58
N ALA A 228 -6.79 11.32 12.05
CA ALA A 228 -6.09 11.89 13.19
C ALA A 228 -6.41 11.15 14.50
N THR A 229 -7.60 10.55 14.64
CA THR A 229 -7.98 9.81 15.85
C THR A 229 -7.15 8.54 16.01
N GLN A 230 -6.70 7.95 14.90
CA GLN A 230 -5.84 6.78 14.85
C GLN A 230 -4.34 7.11 14.90
N ALA A 231 -3.97 8.39 15.05
CA ALA A 231 -2.56 8.82 15.01
C ALA A 231 -1.70 8.20 16.13
N ILE A 232 -2.30 7.86 17.26
CA ILE A 232 -1.62 7.21 18.39
C ILE A 232 -1.07 5.83 18.01
N ILE A 233 -1.67 5.10 17.08
CA ILE A 233 -1.21 3.78 16.60
C ILE A 233 0.18 3.88 15.99
N ARG A 234 0.47 5.00 15.34
CA ARG A 234 1.76 5.31 14.70
C ARG A 234 2.81 5.89 15.64
N LEU A 235 2.42 6.23 16.87
CA LEU A 235 3.33 6.81 17.88
C LEU A 235 4.16 5.71 18.54
N LYS A 236 5.44 5.65 18.22
CA LYS A 236 6.36 4.65 18.78
C LYS A 236 6.44 4.82 20.31
N GLY A 237 6.13 3.76 21.05
CA GLY A 237 6.13 3.75 22.51
C GLY A 237 4.76 3.96 23.16
N ALA A 238 3.73 4.36 22.44
CA ALA A 238 2.39 4.55 22.96
C ALA A 238 1.77 3.29 23.60
N THR A 239 2.14 2.10 23.12
CA THR A 239 1.67 0.81 23.66
C THR A 239 2.01 0.60 25.14
N ASN A 240 3.04 1.27 25.66
CA ASN A 240 3.47 1.17 27.05
C ASN A 240 2.74 2.14 27.99
N LEU A 241 2.05 3.12 27.44
CA LEU A 241 1.32 4.13 28.22
C LEU A 241 0.05 3.54 28.85
N ARG A 242 -0.34 4.08 30.00
CA ARG A 242 -1.55 3.71 30.75
C ARG A 242 -2.28 4.97 31.24
N GLY A 243 -3.58 4.81 31.53
CA GLY A 243 -4.41 5.85 32.13
C GLY A 243 -4.26 7.22 31.45
N ARG A 244 -4.14 8.26 32.21
CA ARG A 244 -4.10 9.67 31.77
C ARG A 244 -2.96 9.95 30.75
N ALA A 245 -1.80 9.31 30.91
CA ALA A 245 -0.70 9.49 29.96
C ALA A 245 -1.06 8.94 28.57
N ARG A 246 -1.86 7.88 28.50
CA ARG A 246 -2.36 7.34 27.24
C ARG A 246 -3.37 8.28 26.58
N CYS A 247 -4.33 8.83 27.36
CA CYS A 247 -5.29 9.80 26.85
C CYS A 247 -4.56 11.04 26.30
N ALA A 248 -3.66 11.62 27.09
CA ALA A 248 -2.86 12.75 26.66
C ALA A 248 -2.05 12.45 25.38
N ALA A 249 -1.44 11.28 25.28
CA ALA A 249 -0.70 10.89 24.08
C ALA A 249 -1.61 10.75 22.86
N ALA A 250 -2.84 10.23 23.01
CA ALA A 250 -3.80 10.11 21.92
C ALA A 250 -4.20 11.49 21.39
N SER A 251 -4.60 12.40 22.28
CA SER A 251 -5.03 13.76 21.91
C SER A 251 -3.88 14.59 21.32
N LEU A 252 -2.66 14.46 21.87
CA LEU A 252 -1.45 15.10 21.33
C LEU A 252 -1.05 14.53 19.97
N ALA A 253 -1.15 13.21 19.78
CA ALA A 253 -0.87 12.58 18.50
C ALA A 253 -1.88 13.04 17.43
N ALA A 254 -3.16 13.13 17.78
CA ALA A 254 -4.21 13.62 16.90
C ALA A 254 -3.98 15.10 16.52
N TRP A 255 -3.59 15.95 17.47
CA TRP A 255 -3.21 17.32 17.21
C TRP A 255 -2.00 17.41 16.26
N ARG A 256 -0.95 16.63 16.53
CA ARG A 256 0.25 16.60 15.68
C ARG A 256 -0.07 16.18 14.25
N GLU A 257 -0.97 15.20 14.09
CA GLU A 257 -1.43 14.74 12.77
C GLU A 257 -2.10 15.89 12.02
N ARG A 258 -3.09 16.57 12.64
CA ARG A 258 -3.77 17.73 12.04
C ARG A 258 -2.79 18.86 11.69
N GLU A 259 -1.81 19.14 12.56
CA GLU A 259 -0.79 20.16 12.27
C GLU A 259 0.15 19.76 11.12
N ALA A 260 0.51 18.48 11.03
CA ALA A 260 1.34 17.95 9.94
C ALA A 260 0.61 18.06 8.59
N LEU A 261 -0.66 17.67 8.55
CA LEU A 261 -1.55 17.82 7.39
C LEU A 261 -1.68 19.29 6.99
N ARG A 262 -2.12 20.14 7.93
CA ARG A 262 -2.38 21.58 7.68
C ARG A 262 -1.14 22.31 7.14
N ARG A 263 0.05 21.94 7.60
CA ARG A 263 1.33 22.56 7.19
C ARG A 263 2.00 21.86 6.05
N ASN A 264 1.50 20.74 5.61
CA ASN A 264 2.17 19.84 4.70
C ASN A 264 3.63 19.59 5.11
N ARG A 265 3.84 19.13 6.37
CA ARG A 265 5.17 18.86 6.95
C ARG A 265 5.23 17.48 7.57
N PRO A 266 6.38 16.79 7.53
CA PRO A 266 6.55 15.52 8.21
C PRO A 266 6.20 15.62 9.70
N ARG A 267 5.52 14.63 10.27
CA ARG A 267 5.09 14.57 11.68
C ARG A 267 6.23 14.86 12.65
N GLN A 268 7.41 14.30 12.37
CA GLN A 268 8.61 14.46 13.22
C GLN A 268 9.16 15.90 13.20
N TRP A 269 8.80 16.69 12.18
CA TRP A 269 9.16 18.12 12.10
C TRP A 269 8.20 19.02 12.87
N ILE A 270 7.00 18.52 13.20
CA ILE A 270 6.06 19.20 14.10
C ILE A 270 6.51 19.01 15.55
N ILE A 271 6.52 17.76 16.02
CA ILE A 271 7.08 17.31 17.30
C ILE A 271 7.54 15.86 17.14
N ARG A 272 8.74 15.54 17.64
CA ARG A 272 9.28 14.18 17.63
C ARG A 272 8.48 13.26 18.55
N ASP A 273 8.44 11.95 18.24
CA ASP A 273 7.70 10.96 19.04
C ASP A 273 8.14 10.97 20.52
N SER A 274 9.45 10.99 20.81
CA SER A 274 9.97 11.01 22.17
C SER A 274 9.50 12.23 22.95
N VAL A 275 9.55 13.42 22.35
CA VAL A 275 9.11 14.67 22.97
C VAL A 275 7.60 14.66 23.25
N LEU A 276 6.82 14.12 22.31
CA LEU A 276 5.37 14.01 22.49
C LEU A 276 5.03 13.05 23.62
N LEU A 277 5.75 11.92 23.74
CA LEU A 277 5.60 10.98 24.85
C LEU A 277 6.00 11.62 26.19
N ASP A 278 7.10 12.36 26.23
CA ASP A 278 7.55 13.07 27.44
C ASP A 278 6.50 14.10 27.92
N ILE A 279 5.91 14.85 26.98
CA ILE A 279 4.80 15.77 27.29
C ILE A 279 3.60 15.00 27.87
N ALA A 280 3.23 13.86 27.24
CA ALA A 280 2.09 13.06 27.66
C ALA A 280 2.28 12.40 29.04
N VAL A 281 3.50 12.02 29.37
CA VAL A 281 3.84 11.41 30.69
C VAL A 281 3.93 12.47 31.79
N ASN A 282 4.67 13.55 31.53
CA ASN A 282 4.95 14.59 32.54
C ASN A 282 3.79 15.57 32.71
N ARG A 283 2.92 15.71 31.70
CA ARG A 283 1.71 16.57 31.72
C ARG A 283 1.97 17.95 32.28
N PRO A 284 2.85 18.76 31.66
CA PRO A 284 3.12 20.11 32.12
C PRO A 284 1.83 20.95 32.15
N ASP A 285 1.63 21.74 33.22
CA ASP A 285 0.46 22.56 33.46
C ASP A 285 0.71 24.06 33.17
N THR A 286 1.98 24.42 32.93
CA THR A 286 2.39 25.80 32.63
C THR A 286 3.28 25.88 31.42
N ARG A 287 3.29 27.05 30.75
CA ARG A 287 4.19 27.30 29.61
C ARG A 287 5.66 27.11 29.97
N GLN A 288 6.05 27.47 31.22
CA GLN A 288 7.41 27.29 31.69
C GLN A 288 7.80 25.80 31.78
N LYS A 289 6.96 24.97 32.40
CA LYS A 289 7.17 23.52 32.47
C LYS A 289 7.15 22.86 31.07
N LEU A 290 6.21 23.27 30.22
CA LEU A 290 6.16 22.78 28.85
C LEU A 290 7.43 23.13 28.07
N GLY A 291 7.89 24.37 28.17
CA GLY A 291 9.12 24.84 27.51
C GLY A 291 10.39 24.16 28.05
N ALA A 292 10.37 23.60 29.27
CA ALA A 292 11.46 22.82 29.83
C ALA A 292 11.48 21.36 29.37
N THR A 293 10.49 20.90 28.59
CA THR A 293 10.48 19.53 28.06
C THR A 293 11.69 19.28 27.14
N PRO A 294 12.53 18.28 27.44
CA PRO A 294 13.72 18.01 26.65
C PRO A 294 13.39 17.78 25.16
N GLY A 295 14.09 18.48 24.28
CA GLY A 295 13.92 18.34 22.84
C GLY A 295 12.70 19.07 22.24
N LEU A 296 11.87 19.73 23.03
CA LEU A 296 10.82 20.62 22.53
C LEU A 296 11.46 21.92 22.03
N ALA A 297 11.34 22.18 20.72
CA ALA A 297 11.87 23.40 20.15
C ALA A 297 11.17 24.66 20.71
N ALA A 298 11.93 25.67 21.15
CA ALA A 298 11.39 26.92 21.71
C ALA A 298 10.34 27.58 20.79
N ARG A 299 10.56 27.53 19.47
CA ARG A 299 9.60 28.03 18.46
C ARG A 299 8.26 27.25 18.51
N THR A 300 8.29 25.94 18.76
CA THR A 300 7.09 25.11 18.86
C THR A 300 6.35 25.41 20.17
N ALA A 301 7.07 25.51 21.29
CA ALA A 301 6.51 25.89 22.60
C ALA A 301 5.85 27.28 22.55
N ALA A 302 6.50 28.26 21.92
CA ALA A 302 5.95 29.61 21.75
C ALA A 302 4.66 29.64 20.93
N ARG A 303 4.62 28.88 19.82
CA ARG A 303 3.51 28.94 18.88
C ARG A 303 2.31 28.08 19.28
N ALA A 304 2.54 26.89 19.82
CA ALA A 304 1.51 25.89 20.11
C ALA A 304 1.33 25.64 21.64
N GLY A 305 2.04 26.34 22.46
CA GLY A 305 2.05 26.05 23.91
C GLY A 305 0.67 26.07 24.56
N ASP A 306 -0.17 27.06 24.26
CA ASP A 306 -1.52 27.11 24.82
C ASP A 306 -2.42 25.99 24.33
N GLN A 307 -2.30 25.64 23.06
CA GLN A 307 -3.04 24.50 22.50
C GLN A 307 -2.62 23.18 23.16
N LEU A 308 -1.31 22.98 23.35
CA LEU A 308 -0.79 21.76 23.99
C LEU A 308 -1.24 21.67 25.44
N LEU A 309 -1.22 22.79 26.19
CA LEU A 309 -1.68 22.85 27.57
C LEU A 309 -3.20 22.60 27.65
N GLY A 310 -3.99 23.19 26.76
CA GLY A 310 -5.43 22.93 26.67
C GLY A 310 -5.73 21.46 26.41
N ILE A 311 -5.05 20.84 25.44
CA ILE A 311 -5.19 19.39 25.13
C ILE A 311 -4.87 18.55 26.39
N LEU A 312 -3.85 18.90 27.15
CA LEU A 312 -3.49 18.16 28.36
C LEU A 312 -4.55 18.30 29.46
N ALA A 313 -5.12 19.50 29.62
CA ALA A 313 -6.20 19.74 30.57
C ALA A 313 -7.48 18.99 30.21
N ASP A 314 -7.86 19.00 28.93
CA ASP A 314 -9.04 18.27 28.42
C ASP A 314 -8.86 16.75 28.59
N ALA A 315 -7.67 16.23 28.29
CA ALA A 315 -7.35 14.81 28.41
C ALA A 315 -7.36 14.27 29.84
N GLU A 316 -7.41 15.14 30.86
CA GLU A 316 -7.56 14.73 32.27
C GLU A 316 -8.92 14.12 32.58
N ASN A 317 -9.96 14.55 31.85
CA ASN A 317 -11.34 14.12 31.99
C ASN A 317 -11.82 13.16 30.94
N GLU A 318 -11.00 12.90 29.91
CA GLU A 318 -11.33 12.01 28.80
C GLU A 318 -10.87 10.58 29.04
N GLN A 319 -11.63 9.61 28.51
CA GLN A 319 -11.18 8.24 28.33
C GLN A 319 -10.68 8.08 26.88
N SER A 320 -9.54 7.43 26.72
CA SER A 320 -9.01 7.13 25.40
C SER A 320 -9.66 5.87 24.85
N ASP A 321 -10.26 5.96 23.68
CA ASP A 321 -10.76 4.79 22.92
C ASP A 321 -9.64 3.92 22.39
N TYR A 322 -8.40 4.39 22.44
CA TYR A 322 -7.25 3.59 22.05
C TYR A 322 -6.91 2.55 23.08
N GLU A 323 -7.11 1.29 22.71
CA GLU A 323 -6.59 0.15 23.46
C GLU A 323 -5.34 -0.41 22.75
N PRO A 324 -4.21 -0.55 23.47
CA PRO A 324 -3.04 -1.20 22.89
C PRO A 324 -3.40 -2.63 22.49
N PRO A 325 -2.77 -3.15 21.40
CA PRO A 325 -2.98 -4.53 20.99
C PRO A 325 -2.76 -5.47 22.17
N GLN A 326 -3.79 -6.25 22.51
CA GLN A 326 -3.71 -7.27 23.54
C GLN A 326 -2.83 -8.41 23.04
N LYS A 327 -2.14 -9.07 23.97
CA LYS A 327 -1.39 -10.29 23.65
C LYS A 327 -2.22 -11.51 24.04
N PRO A 328 -2.29 -12.54 23.19
CA PRO A 328 -2.97 -13.78 23.54
C PRO A 328 -2.43 -14.37 24.84
N ASN A 329 -3.32 -14.83 25.74
CA ASN A 329 -2.97 -15.57 26.95
C ASN A 329 -2.47 -16.98 26.59
N GLU A 330 -2.17 -17.82 27.58
CA GLU A 330 -1.60 -19.14 27.35
C GLU A 330 -2.56 -20.09 26.60
N GLN A 331 -3.84 -20.12 26.98
CA GLN A 331 -4.87 -20.91 26.31
C GLN A 331 -5.07 -20.42 24.87
N GLN A 332 -5.17 -19.11 24.68
CA GLN A 332 -5.29 -18.48 23.37
C GLN A 332 -4.09 -18.74 22.46
N ARG A 333 -2.87 -18.88 23.01
CA ARG A 333 -1.68 -19.25 22.22
C ARG A 333 -1.78 -20.66 21.65
N ALA A 334 -2.40 -21.59 22.39
CA ALA A 334 -2.63 -22.94 21.88
C ALA A 334 -3.60 -22.94 20.70
N VAL A 335 -4.69 -22.16 20.79
CA VAL A 335 -5.65 -21.97 19.69
C VAL A 335 -4.96 -21.30 18.49
N LEU A 336 -4.18 -20.23 18.72
CA LEU A 336 -3.44 -19.53 17.66
C LEU A 336 -2.51 -20.49 16.91
N LYS A 337 -1.83 -21.40 17.60
CA LYS A 337 -0.97 -22.41 16.97
C LYS A 337 -1.76 -23.36 16.06
N LYS A 338 -2.97 -23.78 16.48
CA LYS A 338 -3.87 -24.58 15.65
C LYS A 338 -4.33 -23.81 14.42
N MET A 339 -4.73 -22.54 14.59
CA MET A 339 -5.12 -21.67 13.47
C MET A 339 -3.95 -21.49 12.46
N GLN A 340 -2.74 -21.24 12.96
CA GLN A 340 -1.55 -21.13 12.12
C GLN A 340 -1.31 -22.42 11.32
N LYS A 341 -1.51 -23.59 11.93
CA LYS A 341 -1.39 -24.86 11.24
C LYS A 341 -2.43 -24.98 10.11
N GLN A 342 -3.70 -24.67 10.36
CA GLN A 342 -4.76 -24.69 9.34
C GLN A 342 -4.43 -23.78 8.16
N VAL A 343 -3.94 -22.56 8.42
CA VAL A 343 -3.53 -21.63 7.36
C VAL A 343 -2.32 -22.16 6.58
N SER A 344 -1.35 -22.76 7.28
CA SER A 344 -0.17 -23.36 6.63
C SER A 344 -0.53 -24.55 5.76
N ASP A 345 -1.42 -25.42 6.23
CA ASP A 345 -1.88 -26.58 5.48
C ASP A 345 -2.63 -26.13 4.20
N ALA A 346 -3.58 -25.18 4.32
CA ALA A 346 -4.30 -24.62 3.18
C ALA A 346 -3.37 -23.89 2.18
N ALA A 347 -2.39 -23.14 2.69
CA ALA A 347 -1.39 -22.48 1.84
C ALA A 347 -0.55 -23.50 1.07
N GLY A 348 -0.14 -24.60 1.73
CA GLY A 348 0.57 -25.70 1.09
C GLY A 348 -0.22 -26.40 0.00
N GLU A 349 -1.52 -26.66 0.22
CA GLU A 349 -2.43 -27.25 -0.78
C GLU A 349 -2.58 -26.34 -2.00
N LEU A 350 -2.62 -25.02 -1.78
CA LEU A 350 -2.74 -24.02 -2.84
C LEU A 350 -1.40 -23.69 -3.50
N GLY A 351 -0.26 -24.10 -2.94
CA GLY A 351 1.06 -23.69 -3.39
C GLY A 351 1.33 -22.19 -3.22
N LEU A 352 0.78 -21.58 -2.16
CA LEU A 352 0.86 -20.15 -1.88
C LEU A 352 1.68 -19.88 -0.60
N ALA A 353 2.20 -18.67 -0.47
CA ALA A 353 2.78 -18.23 0.78
C ALA A 353 1.69 -18.05 1.87
N THR A 354 1.99 -18.47 3.08
CA THR A 354 1.06 -18.43 4.23
C THR A 354 0.50 -17.01 4.49
N GLU A 355 1.33 -15.99 4.28
CA GLU A 355 0.99 -14.58 4.50
C GLU A 355 -0.07 -14.06 3.52
N LEU A 356 -0.23 -14.71 2.36
CA LEU A 356 -1.28 -14.36 1.41
C LEU A 356 -2.66 -14.73 1.95
N LEU A 357 -2.78 -15.83 2.67
CA LEU A 357 -4.02 -16.23 3.32
C LEU A 357 -4.23 -15.41 4.59
N ALA A 358 -3.34 -15.54 5.57
CA ALA A 358 -3.39 -14.76 6.81
C ALA A 358 -2.03 -14.67 7.51
N PRO A 359 -1.45 -13.48 7.68
CA PRO A 359 -0.28 -13.31 8.52
C PRO A 359 -0.62 -13.57 10.00
N LYS A 360 0.36 -13.98 10.78
CA LYS A 360 0.20 -14.27 12.22
C LYS A 360 -0.49 -13.15 13.01
N LYS A 361 -0.21 -11.88 12.67
CA LYS A 361 -0.82 -10.70 13.31
C LYS A 361 -2.34 -10.68 13.08
N GLU A 362 -2.79 -11.04 11.88
CA GLU A 362 -4.21 -11.11 11.54
C GLU A 362 -4.90 -12.22 12.31
N LEU A 363 -4.30 -13.42 12.40
CA LEU A 363 -4.81 -14.52 13.20
C LEU A 363 -4.89 -14.17 14.70
N SER A 364 -3.90 -13.46 15.23
CA SER A 364 -3.95 -12.97 16.61
C SER A 364 -5.10 -11.98 16.82
N SER A 365 -5.36 -11.11 15.87
CA SER A 365 -6.48 -10.15 15.92
C SER A 365 -7.84 -10.86 15.82
N ALA A 366 -7.93 -11.89 14.96
CA ALA A 366 -9.11 -12.74 14.86
C ALA A 366 -9.44 -13.45 16.18
N LEU A 367 -8.43 -14.01 16.82
CA LEU A 367 -8.55 -14.67 18.12
C LEU A 367 -9.02 -13.72 19.24
N LEU A 368 -8.65 -12.45 19.16
CA LEU A 368 -9.05 -11.40 20.10
C LEU A 368 -10.41 -10.76 19.74
N GLY A 369 -11.17 -11.35 18.83
CA GLY A 369 -12.55 -10.97 18.53
C GLY A 369 -12.74 -10.12 17.27
N ASN A 370 -11.69 -9.74 16.56
CA ASN A 370 -11.86 -8.98 15.31
C ASN A 370 -12.40 -9.92 14.20
N ARG A 371 -13.59 -9.60 13.69
CA ARG A 371 -14.27 -10.36 12.63
C ARG A 371 -14.29 -9.62 11.29
N SER A 372 -13.79 -8.36 11.22
CA SER A 372 -13.75 -7.58 9.98
C SER A 372 -12.50 -7.82 9.13
N LEU A 373 -11.72 -8.86 9.46
CA LEU A 373 -10.47 -9.18 8.80
C LEU A 373 -10.69 -9.78 7.41
N ARG A 374 -9.73 -9.57 6.50
CA ARG A 374 -9.80 -10.10 5.13
C ARG A 374 -9.89 -11.63 5.07
N ILE A 375 -9.32 -12.33 6.06
CA ILE A 375 -9.39 -13.79 6.15
C ILE A 375 -10.84 -14.32 6.24
N PHE A 376 -11.80 -13.51 6.70
CA PHE A 376 -13.19 -13.88 6.85
C PHE A 376 -14.10 -13.40 5.72
N ARG A 377 -13.55 -12.94 4.60
CA ARG A 377 -14.30 -12.49 3.43
C ARG A 377 -13.68 -13.00 2.13
N GLY A 378 -14.46 -12.91 1.06
CA GLY A 378 -14.06 -13.31 -0.29
C GLY A 378 -13.43 -14.69 -0.37
N TRP A 379 -12.52 -14.88 -1.29
CA TRP A 379 -11.88 -16.16 -1.55
C TRP A 379 -11.16 -16.75 -0.33
N ARG A 380 -10.61 -15.92 0.56
CA ARG A 380 -9.93 -16.40 1.78
C ARG A 380 -10.88 -17.10 2.74
N ARG A 381 -12.10 -16.58 2.86
CA ARG A 381 -13.13 -17.23 3.68
C ARG A 381 -13.43 -18.63 3.18
N GLU A 382 -13.56 -18.81 1.87
CA GLU A 382 -13.84 -20.09 1.24
C GLU A 382 -12.69 -21.09 1.44
N GLN A 383 -11.45 -20.64 1.32
CA GLN A 383 -10.27 -21.50 1.39
C GLN A 383 -9.94 -21.94 2.83
N VAL A 384 -10.03 -21.05 3.80
CA VAL A 384 -9.63 -21.34 5.19
C VAL A 384 -10.45 -20.59 6.24
N GLY A 385 -10.98 -19.41 5.92
CA GLY A 385 -11.60 -18.49 6.89
C GLY A 385 -12.81 -19.08 7.59
N GLN A 386 -13.65 -19.88 6.89
CA GLN A 386 -14.82 -20.53 7.48
C GLN A 386 -14.41 -21.54 8.56
N ARG A 387 -13.38 -22.35 8.32
CA ARG A 387 -12.86 -23.31 9.30
C ARG A 387 -12.26 -22.60 10.52
N LEU A 388 -11.63 -21.44 10.31
CA LEU A 388 -11.10 -20.63 11.41
C LEU A 388 -12.23 -20.02 12.27
N LEU A 389 -13.37 -19.64 11.68
CA LEU A 389 -14.52 -19.15 12.44
C LEU A 389 -15.08 -20.26 13.35
N GLU A 390 -15.27 -21.46 12.82
CA GLU A 390 -15.72 -22.63 13.60
C GLU A 390 -14.78 -22.92 14.77
N MET A 391 -13.45 -22.88 14.55
CA MET A 391 -12.46 -23.06 15.63
C MET A 391 -12.51 -21.98 16.70
N LEU A 392 -12.95 -20.75 16.35
CA LEU A 392 -13.07 -19.63 17.29
C LEU A 392 -14.39 -19.68 18.08
N GLU A 393 -15.43 -20.32 17.54
CA GLU A 393 -16.71 -20.55 18.22
C GLU A 393 -16.59 -21.69 19.26
N ASP A 394 -15.74 -22.70 18.99
CA ASP A 394 -15.50 -23.85 19.86
C ASP A 394 -14.47 -23.60 20.98
N SER A 395 -13.84 -22.41 21.03
CA SER A 395 -12.74 -22.06 21.94
C SER A 395 -13.12 -21.02 23.00
#